data_ccb0ed7759e96bda6a9ddc3b3fae28ea
#
_entry.id   ccb0ed7759e96bda6a9ddc3b3fae28ea
#
_cell.length_a   1.000
_cell.length_b   1.000
_cell.length_c   1.000
_cell.angle_alpha   90.00
_cell.angle_beta   90.00
_cell.angle_gamma   90.00
#
_symmetry.space_group_name_H-M   'P 1'
#
loop_
_entity.id
_entity.type
_entity.pdbx_description
1 polymer ?
#
loop_
_entity_poly.entity_id
_entity_poly.type
_entity_poly.pdbx_seq_one_letter_code
_entity_poly.pdbx_strand_id
1 'polypeptide(L)'
;MFEIAYAAATQRLCLFTGTGFSKAISDQEAPGWQNLLEKVCDGFPEGADLKAALFPAKGDKPLSLEEAAQVIELRLSRHGKGINTEIKTIIESLSVKGDIDAVQEFYQEYAFRVVTTNYDKLSEELAGSDRVQSIAPGRPIPRSSAPIKVYHVHGSIDSPENMVVTSDDYFRFMGSDSYFSRKMSTILHENTVVIIGYSLSDTNLKRIINDYKSFANNHVIGSNLFFVSRKNVDQIVKDFYFHSFGIRVVDGLEVGEFFTKLNRSARLASKIAEQSLKSISNVIENKNRFKDTYIKLEDSFFRVIASLPAKGYSLKHPRVVEVIGDFLERKKDFTLKDGAWEQYDHLASWLIHLGTLFDVRHSTIKDIYLEAVRRSMATMSKEKRLGYSWQAYKLWLSGWASISAANRAMIREYISDQAVGADAQLIVHSIN
;
A
#
# COMPACT_ATOMS: atom_id res chain seq x y z
N MET A 1 6.69 -6.37 2.59
CA MET A 1 7.48 -6.28 1.34
C MET A 1 7.19 -7.45 0.37
N PHE A 2 7.19 -8.72 0.84
CA PHE A 2 6.98 -9.89 -0.04
C PHE A 2 5.67 -9.83 -0.86
N GLU A 3 4.54 -9.46 -0.26
CA GLU A 3 3.24 -9.35 -0.95
C GLU A 3 3.25 -8.30 -2.07
N ILE A 4 3.89 -7.15 -1.83
CA ILE A 4 4.04 -6.09 -2.83
C ILE A 4 4.92 -6.60 -3.99
N ALA A 5 6.02 -7.27 -3.66
CA ALA A 5 6.93 -7.88 -4.62
C ALA A 5 6.24 -8.98 -5.46
N TYR A 6 5.43 -9.81 -4.81
CA TYR A 6 4.65 -10.85 -5.49
C TYR A 6 3.59 -10.25 -6.42
N ALA A 7 2.96 -9.16 -6.01
CA ALA A 7 2.02 -8.43 -6.86
C ALA A 7 2.71 -7.84 -8.11
N ALA A 8 3.94 -7.33 -7.98
CA ALA A 8 4.75 -6.90 -9.11
C ALA A 8 5.06 -8.08 -10.06
N ALA A 9 5.54 -9.20 -9.52
CA ALA A 9 5.85 -10.41 -10.29
C ALA A 9 4.64 -11.01 -11.03
N THR A 10 3.43 -10.79 -10.51
CA THR A 10 2.17 -11.27 -11.10
C THR A 10 1.40 -10.18 -11.85
N GLN A 11 2.03 -9.04 -12.14
CA GLN A 11 1.44 -7.89 -12.86
C GLN A 11 0.17 -7.32 -12.21
N ARG A 12 0.06 -7.44 -10.88
CA ARG A 12 -1.06 -6.96 -10.07
C ARG A 12 -0.67 -5.86 -9.10
N LEU A 13 0.41 -5.16 -9.39
CA LEU A 13 0.82 -3.99 -8.63
C LEU A 13 0.19 -2.73 -9.21
N CYS A 14 -0.29 -1.86 -8.33
CA CYS A 14 -0.63 -0.47 -8.65
C CYS A 14 0.15 0.46 -7.71
N LEU A 15 0.92 1.37 -8.26
CA LEU A 15 1.50 2.49 -7.53
C LEU A 15 0.51 3.65 -7.55
N PHE A 16 0.12 4.14 -6.37
CA PHE A 16 -0.69 5.34 -6.25
C PHE A 16 0.23 6.48 -5.81
N THR A 17 0.61 7.34 -6.76
CA THR A 17 1.69 8.31 -6.57
C THR A 17 1.18 9.73 -6.37
N GLY A 18 1.71 10.41 -5.35
CA GLY A 18 1.46 11.82 -5.08
C GLY A 18 2.71 12.68 -5.24
N THR A 19 2.60 13.96 -4.91
CA THR A 19 3.65 14.96 -5.12
C THR A 19 4.99 14.59 -4.47
N GLY A 20 4.99 13.90 -3.34
CA GLY A 20 6.23 13.43 -2.69
C GLY A 20 7.01 12.42 -3.52
N PHE A 21 6.33 11.64 -4.39
CA PHE A 21 6.99 10.77 -5.35
C PHE A 21 7.67 11.59 -6.44
N SER A 22 6.96 12.55 -7.07
CA SER A 22 7.55 13.44 -8.07
C SER A 22 8.75 14.22 -7.50
N LYS A 23 8.67 14.69 -6.25
CA LYS A 23 9.82 15.33 -5.57
C LYS A 23 11.02 14.39 -5.48
N ALA A 24 10.80 13.15 -5.08
CA ALA A 24 11.89 12.20 -4.89
C ALA A 24 12.62 11.84 -6.20
N ILE A 25 11.92 11.87 -7.34
CA ILE A 25 12.48 11.52 -8.65
C ILE A 25 12.85 12.73 -9.52
N SER A 26 12.75 13.95 -8.98
CA SER A 26 13.13 15.21 -9.66
C SER A 26 14.11 16.03 -8.82
N ASP A 27 14.89 15.40 -7.97
CA ASP A 27 15.82 16.06 -7.05
C ASP A 27 15.16 17.21 -6.24
N GLN A 28 13.95 16.99 -5.73
CA GLN A 28 13.11 17.92 -4.99
C GLN A 28 12.59 19.16 -5.80
N GLU A 29 12.79 19.18 -7.11
CA GLU A 29 12.35 20.31 -7.95
C GLU A 29 10.83 20.38 -8.11
N ALA A 30 10.12 19.22 -8.10
CA ALA A 30 8.67 19.20 -8.20
C ALA A 30 8.02 19.98 -7.04
N PRO A 31 7.17 20.99 -7.30
CA PRO A 31 6.56 21.78 -6.25
C PRO A 31 5.50 20.97 -5.50
N GLY A 32 5.35 21.21 -4.18
CA GLY A 32 4.16 20.80 -3.44
C GLY A 32 2.93 21.60 -3.89
N TRP A 33 1.72 21.11 -3.60
CA TRP A 33 0.50 21.75 -4.09
C TRP A 33 0.40 23.24 -3.71
N GLN A 34 0.67 23.59 -2.44
CA GLN A 34 0.72 24.98 -2.03
C GLN A 34 1.80 25.77 -2.77
N ASN A 35 3.03 25.24 -2.85
CA ASN A 35 4.14 25.92 -3.53
C ASN A 35 3.87 26.12 -5.02
N LEU A 36 3.10 25.23 -5.65
CA LEU A 36 2.66 25.38 -7.04
C LEU A 36 1.72 26.59 -7.18
N LEU A 37 0.73 26.71 -6.30
CA LEU A 37 -0.18 27.86 -6.28
C LEU A 37 0.56 29.18 -5.96
N GLU A 38 1.52 29.15 -5.04
CA GLU A 38 2.38 30.29 -4.75
C GLU A 38 3.18 30.75 -5.97
N LYS A 39 3.76 29.78 -6.73
CA LYS A 39 4.48 30.09 -7.99
C LYS A 39 3.54 30.67 -9.06
N VAL A 40 2.30 30.19 -9.14
CA VAL A 40 1.30 30.77 -10.04
C VAL A 40 1.03 32.22 -9.66
N CYS A 41 0.91 32.55 -8.36
CA CYS A 41 0.75 33.92 -7.91
C CYS A 41 1.92 34.82 -8.31
N ASP A 42 3.16 34.31 -8.32
CA ASP A 42 4.35 35.08 -8.72
C ASP A 42 4.32 35.49 -10.22
N GLY A 43 3.40 34.94 -11.01
CA GLY A 43 3.27 35.14 -12.48
C GLY A 43 2.36 36.29 -12.93
N PHE A 44 1.77 37.10 -11.99
CA PHE A 44 0.90 38.22 -12.37
C PHE A 44 0.98 39.41 -11.36
N PRO A 45 0.61 40.64 -11.78
CA PRO A 45 0.93 41.87 -11.04
C PRO A 45 0.48 41.93 -9.58
N GLU A 46 -0.76 41.50 -9.28
CA GLU A 46 -1.29 41.53 -7.90
C GLU A 46 -1.02 40.22 -7.13
N GLY A 47 -0.22 39.31 -7.70
CA GLY A 47 0.00 37.97 -7.18
C GLY A 47 0.71 37.94 -5.83
N ALA A 48 1.62 38.91 -5.57
CA ALA A 48 2.32 38.97 -4.30
C ALA A 48 1.39 39.25 -3.12
N ASP A 49 0.45 40.18 -3.26
CA ASP A 49 -0.54 40.50 -2.24
C ASP A 49 -1.53 39.34 -2.04
N LEU A 50 -1.95 38.72 -3.14
CA LEU A 50 -2.82 37.55 -3.10
C LEU A 50 -2.15 36.36 -2.43
N LYS A 51 -0.88 36.10 -2.71
CA LYS A 51 -0.07 35.07 -2.08
C LYS A 51 0.02 35.26 -0.57
N ALA A 52 0.30 36.50 -0.14
CA ALA A 52 0.38 36.85 1.29
C ALA A 52 -0.96 36.65 2.00
N ALA A 53 -2.08 36.97 1.33
CA ALA A 53 -3.42 36.80 1.87
C ALA A 53 -3.87 35.34 1.95
N LEU A 54 -3.59 34.53 0.92
CA LEU A 54 -4.01 33.12 0.86
C LEU A 54 -3.11 32.17 1.63
N PHE A 55 -1.82 32.48 1.71
CA PHE A 55 -0.79 31.62 2.32
C PHE A 55 0.04 32.38 3.36
N PRO A 56 -0.59 32.87 4.45
CA PRO A 56 0.11 33.65 5.46
C PRO A 56 1.21 32.81 6.13
N ALA A 57 2.35 33.45 6.40
CA ALA A 57 3.48 32.77 7.06
C ALA A 57 3.17 32.42 8.53
N LYS A 58 2.20 33.06 9.16
CA LYS A 58 1.75 32.80 10.53
C LYS A 58 0.23 32.87 10.59
N GLY A 59 -0.36 32.01 11.43
CA GLY A 59 -1.80 31.88 11.58
C GLY A 59 -2.43 30.81 10.68
N ASP A 60 -3.74 30.67 10.79
CA ASP A 60 -4.50 29.71 9.99
C ASP A 60 -4.68 30.23 8.55
N LYS A 61 -4.69 29.30 7.61
CA LYS A 61 -5.03 29.62 6.22
C LYS A 61 -6.52 29.93 6.14
N PRO A 62 -6.91 31.02 5.45
CA PRO A 62 -8.32 31.41 5.37
C PRO A 62 -9.17 30.46 4.52
N LEU A 63 -8.53 29.76 3.57
CA LEU A 63 -9.18 28.88 2.60
C LEU A 63 -8.40 27.55 2.45
N SER A 64 -9.09 26.51 2.01
CA SER A 64 -8.45 25.29 1.53
C SER A 64 -7.61 25.57 0.27
N LEU A 65 -6.74 24.64 -0.13
CA LEU A 65 -5.90 24.86 -1.31
C LEU A 65 -6.71 24.90 -2.61
N GLU A 66 -7.80 24.14 -2.69
CA GLU A 66 -8.73 24.11 -3.81
C GLU A 66 -9.52 25.43 -3.93
N GLU A 67 -9.96 25.99 -2.80
CA GLU A 67 -10.62 27.29 -2.72
C GLU A 67 -9.63 28.42 -3.06
N ALA A 68 -8.38 28.33 -2.56
CA ALA A 68 -7.33 29.27 -2.91
C ALA A 68 -7.04 29.24 -4.43
N ALA A 69 -7.01 28.05 -5.04
CA ALA A 69 -6.87 27.90 -6.48
C ALA A 69 -8.02 28.56 -7.24
N GLN A 70 -9.26 28.45 -6.73
CA GLN A 70 -10.44 29.13 -7.31
C GLN A 70 -10.28 30.65 -7.29
N VAL A 71 -9.81 31.20 -6.16
CA VAL A 71 -9.57 32.66 -6.05
C VAL A 71 -8.47 33.12 -7.00
N ILE A 72 -7.39 32.33 -7.12
CA ILE A 72 -6.28 32.61 -8.05
C ILE A 72 -6.80 32.60 -9.50
N GLU A 73 -7.61 31.62 -9.90
CA GLU A 73 -8.22 31.55 -11.23
C GLU A 73 -9.07 32.81 -11.53
N LEU A 74 -9.93 33.25 -10.57
CA LEU A 74 -10.74 34.45 -10.69
C LEU A 74 -9.89 35.72 -10.87
N ARG A 75 -8.70 35.78 -10.32
CA ARG A 75 -7.77 36.90 -10.49
C ARG A 75 -7.04 36.83 -11.83
N LEU A 76 -6.51 35.65 -12.18
CA LEU A 76 -5.83 35.43 -13.46
C LEU A 76 -6.73 35.72 -14.66
N SER A 77 -8.01 35.34 -14.59
CA SER A 77 -8.96 35.56 -15.68
C SER A 77 -9.15 37.07 -16.07
N ARG A 78 -8.96 37.99 -15.10
CA ARG A 78 -8.97 39.44 -15.36
C ARG A 78 -7.79 39.89 -16.25
N HIS A 79 -6.73 39.10 -16.28
CA HIS A 79 -5.55 39.31 -17.09
C HIS A 79 -5.54 38.47 -18.39
N GLY A 80 -6.66 37.78 -18.68
CA GLY A 80 -6.76 36.91 -19.87
C GLY A 80 -5.95 35.62 -19.73
N LYS A 81 -5.57 35.22 -18.50
CA LYS A 81 -4.81 34.02 -18.18
C LYS A 81 -5.68 32.98 -17.48
N GLY A 82 -5.33 31.71 -17.57
CA GLY A 82 -5.98 30.61 -16.86
C GLY A 82 -4.97 29.85 -15.98
N ILE A 83 -5.39 29.46 -14.79
CA ILE A 83 -4.55 28.77 -13.80
C ILE A 83 -3.95 27.47 -14.35
N ASN A 84 -4.70 26.73 -15.17
CA ASN A 84 -4.24 25.46 -15.74
C ASN A 84 -3.05 25.67 -16.70
N THR A 85 -3.06 26.77 -17.48
CA THR A 85 -1.96 27.13 -18.37
C THR A 85 -0.72 27.55 -17.59
N GLU A 86 -0.89 28.36 -16.56
CA GLU A 86 0.23 28.77 -15.70
C GLU A 86 0.85 27.55 -14.98
N ILE A 87 0.02 26.63 -14.44
CA ILE A 87 0.47 25.36 -13.84
C ILE A 87 1.27 24.54 -14.86
N LYS A 88 0.76 24.38 -16.09
CA LYS A 88 1.47 23.68 -17.15
C LYS A 88 2.86 24.27 -17.37
N THR A 89 2.98 25.59 -17.54
CA THR A 89 4.25 26.27 -17.77
C THR A 89 5.27 26.02 -16.65
N ILE A 90 4.81 25.94 -15.40
CA ILE A 90 5.69 25.66 -14.23
C ILE A 90 6.16 24.20 -14.25
N ILE A 91 5.28 23.27 -14.61
CA ILE A 91 5.53 21.82 -14.46
C ILE A 91 6.23 21.22 -15.69
N GLU A 92 6.02 21.75 -16.89
CA GLU A 92 6.56 21.18 -18.14
C GLU A 92 8.10 21.16 -18.21
N SER A 93 8.77 21.96 -17.39
CA SER A 93 10.24 21.97 -17.26
C SER A 93 10.80 20.89 -16.33
N LEU A 94 9.93 20.18 -15.59
CA LEU A 94 10.38 19.11 -14.68
C LEU A 94 10.90 17.93 -15.48
N SER A 95 11.99 17.35 -14.98
CA SER A 95 12.58 16.13 -15.53
C SER A 95 13.04 15.20 -14.42
N VAL A 96 13.20 13.93 -14.75
CA VAL A 96 13.73 12.92 -13.83
C VAL A 96 15.19 13.21 -13.52
N LYS A 97 15.53 13.32 -12.23
CA LYS A 97 16.87 13.68 -11.74
C LYS A 97 17.14 13.04 -10.36
N GLY A 98 18.42 13.02 -10.00
CA GLY A 98 18.89 12.58 -8.68
C GLY A 98 19.17 11.08 -8.61
N ASP A 99 19.17 10.51 -7.39
CA ASP A 99 19.38 9.08 -7.16
C ASP A 99 18.09 8.30 -7.42
N ILE A 100 17.89 7.94 -8.67
CA ILE A 100 16.68 7.28 -9.18
C ILE A 100 16.91 5.84 -9.62
N ASP A 101 18.13 5.32 -9.52
CA ASP A 101 18.53 4.03 -10.12
C ASP A 101 17.59 2.90 -9.74
N ALA A 102 17.23 2.78 -8.46
CA ALA A 102 16.34 1.72 -7.99
C ALA A 102 14.89 1.90 -8.51
N VAL A 103 14.42 3.13 -8.68
CA VAL A 103 13.09 3.45 -9.23
C VAL A 103 13.08 3.13 -10.73
N GLN A 104 14.10 3.58 -11.43
CA GLN A 104 14.23 3.36 -12.88
C GLN A 104 14.37 1.88 -13.22
N GLU A 105 15.19 1.12 -12.47
CA GLU A 105 15.29 -0.34 -12.61
C GLU A 105 13.91 -1.00 -12.50
N PHE A 106 13.11 -0.63 -11.50
CA PHE A 106 11.77 -1.19 -11.31
C PHE A 106 10.84 -0.88 -12.49
N TYR A 107 10.86 0.36 -12.99
CA TYR A 107 10.05 0.79 -14.12
C TYR A 107 10.46 0.11 -15.44
N GLN A 108 11.73 -0.25 -15.58
CA GLN A 108 12.23 -0.96 -16.76
C GLN A 108 11.96 -2.48 -16.70
N GLU A 109 11.90 -3.08 -15.52
CA GLU A 109 11.80 -4.54 -15.38
C GLU A 109 10.35 -5.03 -15.30
N TYR A 110 9.47 -4.31 -14.59
CA TYR A 110 8.13 -4.82 -14.25
C TYR A 110 7.00 -4.17 -15.06
N ALA A 111 5.87 -4.89 -15.13
CA ALA A 111 4.61 -4.42 -15.69
C ALA A 111 3.62 -4.13 -14.55
N PHE A 112 3.09 -2.90 -14.48
CA PHE A 112 2.20 -2.48 -13.40
C PHE A 112 1.32 -1.29 -13.81
N ARG A 113 0.47 -0.84 -12.90
CA ARG A 113 -0.36 0.35 -13.06
C ARG A 113 0.20 1.48 -12.20
N VAL A 114 0.09 2.70 -12.69
CA VAL A 114 0.29 3.92 -11.90
C VAL A 114 -1.03 4.68 -11.90
N VAL A 115 -1.49 5.08 -10.73
CA VAL A 115 -2.57 6.06 -10.55
C VAL A 115 -1.93 7.29 -9.92
N THR A 116 -2.16 8.45 -10.48
CA THR A 116 -1.55 9.68 -9.95
C THR A 116 -2.54 10.83 -9.95
N THR A 117 -2.44 11.68 -8.91
CA THR A 117 -3.11 12.98 -8.87
C THR A 117 -2.19 14.09 -9.35
N ASN A 118 -0.91 13.79 -9.66
CA ASN A 118 0.05 14.74 -10.17
C ASN A 118 -0.23 15.04 -11.65
N TYR A 119 0.05 16.25 -12.07
CA TYR A 119 -0.13 16.70 -13.45
C TYR A 119 1.11 16.45 -14.32
N ASP A 120 2.28 16.21 -13.70
CA ASP A 120 3.56 15.98 -14.38
C ASP A 120 3.63 14.65 -15.14
N LYS A 121 4.68 14.50 -15.95
CA LYS A 121 4.92 13.32 -16.81
C LYS A 121 6.14 12.51 -16.36
N LEU A 122 6.59 12.68 -15.12
CA LEU A 122 7.81 12.05 -14.62
C LEU A 122 7.71 10.51 -14.57
N SER A 123 6.52 9.96 -14.31
CA SER A 123 6.29 8.51 -14.37
C SER A 123 6.46 7.95 -15.77
N GLU A 124 6.02 8.69 -16.79
CA GLU A 124 6.20 8.32 -18.19
C GLU A 124 7.65 8.42 -18.63
N GLU A 125 8.36 9.46 -18.19
CA GLU A 125 9.80 9.63 -18.46
C GLU A 125 10.61 8.46 -17.87
N LEU A 126 10.34 8.06 -16.61
CA LEU A 126 10.95 6.86 -15.98
C LEU A 126 10.72 5.60 -16.80
N ALA A 127 9.50 5.40 -17.28
CA ALA A 127 9.13 4.20 -18.03
C ALA A 127 9.75 4.16 -19.44
N GLY A 128 9.90 5.31 -20.06
CA GLY A 128 10.25 5.43 -21.50
C GLY A 128 9.04 5.21 -22.41
N SER A 129 9.07 5.84 -23.57
CA SER A 129 7.93 5.91 -24.53
C SER A 129 7.41 4.55 -24.96
N ASP A 130 8.30 3.55 -25.10
CA ASP A 130 7.95 2.22 -25.62
C ASP A 130 7.24 1.34 -24.58
N ARG A 131 7.35 1.69 -23.31
CA ARG A 131 6.83 0.89 -22.20
C ARG A 131 5.59 1.47 -21.54
N VAL A 132 5.20 2.71 -21.87
CA VAL A 132 4.15 3.43 -21.14
C VAL A 132 2.99 3.84 -22.02
N GLN A 133 1.80 3.78 -21.43
CA GLN A 133 0.60 4.44 -21.94
C GLN A 133 0.10 5.43 -20.90
N SER A 134 0.06 6.70 -21.26
CA SER A 134 -0.57 7.76 -20.47
C SER A 134 -2.07 7.82 -20.77
N ILE A 135 -2.88 7.93 -19.71
CA ILE A 135 -4.34 7.97 -19.77
C ILE A 135 -4.80 9.15 -18.90
N ALA A 136 -5.34 10.18 -19.54
CA ALA A 136 -5.80 11.41 -18.87
C ALA A 136 -7.22 11.79 -19.35
N PRO A 137 -8.00 12.54 -18.54
CA PRO A 137 -9.28 13.10 -18.95
C PRO A 137 -9.14 13.92 -20.24
N GLY A 138 -10.19 13.95 -21.05
CA GLY A 138 -10.25 14.72 -22.28
C GLY A 138 -9.49 14.12 -23.47
N ARG A 139 -8.77 13.00 -23.30
CA ARG A 139 -8.03 12.34 -24.39
C ARG A 139 -8.62 10.98 -24.74
N PRO A 140 -8.59 10.58 -26.02
CA PRO A 140 -8.97 9.24 -26.42
C PRO A 140 -8.11 8.19 -25.74
N ILE A 141 -8.73 7.08 -25.33
CA ILE A 141 -8.02 5.96 -24.68
C ILE A 141 -7.73 4.90 -25.73
N PRO A 142 -6.49 4.82 -26.26
CA PRO A 142 -6.15 3.83 -27.24
C PRO A 142 -6.07 2.44 -26.63
N ARG A 143 -6.32 1.41 -27.42
CA ARG A 143 -5.95 0.05 -27.03
C ARG A 143 -4.43 -0.07 -27.05
N SER A 144 -3.86 -0.49 -25.94
CA SER A 144 -2.41 -0.62 -25.80
C SER A 144 -2.06 -1.83 -24.96
N SER A 145 -1.00 -2.53 -25.37
CA SER A 145 -0.35 -3.60 -24.63
C SER A 145 0.83 -3.10 -23.78
N ALA A 146 1.00 -1.78 -23.64
CA ALA A 146 2.10 -1.21 -22.86
C ALA A 146 2.16 -1.83 -21.45
N PRO A 147 3.36 -2.24 -21.01
CA PRO A 147 3.57 -2.83 -19.69
C PRO A 147 3.11 -1.93 -18.54
N ILE A 148 3.29 -0.62 -18.68
CA ILE A 148 2.94 0.37 -17.67
C ILE A 148 1.80 1.24 -18.22
N LYS A 149 0.75 1.42 -17.40
CA LYS A 149 -0.35 2.36 -17.69
C LYS A 149 -0.43 3.38 -16.58
N VAL A 150 -0.28 4.66 -16.93
CA VAL A 150 -0.35 5.80 -16.02
C VAL A 150 -1.71 6.47 -16.15
N TYR A 151 -2.50 6.48 -15.08
CA TYR A 151 -3.81 7.09 -15.00
C TYR A 151 -3.71 8.42 -14.24
N HIS A 152 -3.83 9.54 -14.94
CA HIS A 152 -3.87 10.88 -14.37
C HIS A 152 -5.31 11.22 -13.97
N VAL A 153 -5.67 10.91 -12.73
CA VAL A 153 -7.08 11.05 -12.28
C VAL A 153 -7.52 12.51 -12.16
N HIS A 154 -6.60 13.42 -11.89
CA HIS A 154 -6.85 14.87 -11.85
C HIS A 154 -6.41 15.59 -13.15
N GLY A 155 -6.20 14.87 -14.24
CA GLY A 155 -5.68 15.43 -15.48
C GLY A 155 -4.16 15.52 -15.53
N SER A 156 -3.63 15.97 -16.66
CA SER A 156 -2.20 16.13 -16.89
C SER A 156 -1.91 17.36 -17.75
N ILE A 157 -0.65 17.79 -17.77
CA ILE A 157 -0.18 18.91 -18.63
C ILE A 157 -0.39 18.70 -20.13
N ASP A 158 -0.67 17.45 -20.56
CA ASP A 158 -1.01 17.14 -21.96
C ASP A 158 -2.40 17.66 -22.37
N SER A 159 -3.29 17.92 -21.40
CA SER A 159 -4.67 18.36 -21.59
C SER A 159 -5.05 19.32 -20.45
N PRO A 160 -4.45 20.52 -20.41
CA PRO A 160 -4.58 21.44 -19.28
C PRO A 160 -6.03 21.82 -18.97
N GLU A 161 -6.87 21.95 -19.99
CA GLU A 161 -8.29 22.29 -19.88
C GLU A 161 -9.11 21.23 -19.10
N ASN A 162 -8.57 20.03 -18.93
CA ASN A 162 -9.20 18.92 -18.20
C ASN A 162 -8.54 18.63 -16.84
N MET A 163 -7.64 19.50 -16.36
CA MET A 163 -7.05 19.37 -15.03
C MET A 163 -8.06 19.76 -13.95
N VAL A 164 -8.04 19.02 -12.84
CA VAL A 164 -8.84 19.28 -11.64
C VAL A 164 -7.99 20.12 -10.68
N VAL A 165 -8.22 21.41 -10.63
CA VAL A 165 -7.38 22.39 -9.93
C VAL A 165 -8.18 23.22 -8.93
N THR A 166 -9.32 23.77 -9.36
CA THR A 166 -10.17 24.66 -8.55
C THR A 166 -11.22 23.89 -7.74
N SER A 167 -11.84 24.53 -6.76
CA SER A 167 -12.95 23.92 -6.01
C SER A 167 -14.10 23.51 -6.94
N ASP A 168 -14.41 24.29 -7.96
CA ASP A 168 -15.45 23.94 -8.95
C ASP A 168 -15.07 22.65 -9.72
N ASP A 169 -13.79 22.49 -10.09
CA ASP A 169 -13.33 21.28 -10.75
C ASP A 169 -13.45 20.06 -9.84
N TYR A 170 -13.09 20.20 -8.56
CA TYR A 170 -13.25 19.15 -7.56
C TYR A 170 -14.70 18.74 -7.37
N PHE A 171 -15.64 19.70 -7.27
CA PHE A 171 -17.05 19.40 -7.19
C PHE A 171 -17.57 18.66 -8.41
N ARG A 172 -17.17 19.08 -9.60
CA ARG A 172 -17.53 18.38 -10.85
C ARG A 172 -16.93 16.97 -10.91
N PHE A 173 -15.67 16.81 -10.52
CA PHE A 173 -15.00 15.52 -10.49
C PHE A 173 -15.69 14.54 -9.53
N MET A 174 -16.05 14.99 -8.32
CA MET A 174 -16.71 14.17 -7.31
C MET A 174 -18.18 13.87 -7.62
N GLY A 175 -18.89 14.82 -8.23
CA GLY A 175 -20.32 14.66 -8.57
C GLY A 175 -20.57 13.83 -9.82
N SER A 176 -19.53 13.50 -10.58
CA SER A 176 -19.64 12.76 -11.82
C SER A 176 -19.31 11.27 -11.63
N ASP A 177 -20.21 10.39 -12.08
CA ASP A 177 -19.91 8.96 -12.30
C ASP A 177 -19.02 8.84 -13.54
N SER A 178 -17.78 9.36 -13.42
CA SER A 178 -16.85 9.45 -14.53
C SER A 178 -16.20 8.10 -14.85
N TYR A 179 -15.68 7.98 -16.09
CA TYR A 179 -14.83 6.84 -16.46
C TYR A 179 -13.68 6.62 -15.45
N PHE A 180 -13.03 7.72 -15.01
CA PHE A 180 -11.90 7.65 -14.10
C PHE A 180 -12.29 7.16 -12.70
N SER A 181 -13.42 7.60 -12.17
CA SER A 181 -13.97 7.12 -10.89
C SER A 181 -14.21 5.61 -10.93
N ARG A 182 -14.93 5.13 -11.95
CA ARG A 182 -15.18 3.68 -12.14
C ARG A 182 -13.91 2.89 -12.39
N LYS A 183 -13.00 3.42 -13.21
CA LYS A 183 -11.73 2.76 -13.52
C LYS A 183 -10.82 2.67 -12.31
N MET A 184 -10.78 3.71 -11.48
CA MET A 184 -10.04 3.70 -10.23
C MET A 184 -10.57 2.66 -9.27
N SER A 185 -11.89 2.57 -9.08
CA SER A 185 -12.50 1.52 -8.28
C SER A 185 -12.07 0.13 -8.76
N THR A 186 -12.13 -0.13 -10.08
CA THR A 186 -11.67 -1.40 -10.67
C THR A 186 -10.20 -1.68 -10.35
N ILE A 187 -9.31 -0.69 -10.57
CA ILE A 187 -7.87 -0.85 -10.34
C ILE A 187 -7.59 -1.18 -8.87
N LEU A 188 -8.25 -0.50 -7.94
CA LEU A 188 -8.08 -0.73 -6.51
C LEU A 188 -8.56 -2.13 -6.08
N HIS A 189 -9.57 -2.70 -6.76
CA HIS A 189 -10.05 -4.05 -6.48
C HIS A 189 -9.17 -5.15 -7.08
N GLU A 190 -8.62 -4.92 -8.27
CA GLU A 190 -7.85 -5.92 -9.00
C GLU A 190 -6.39 -6.02 -8.55
N ASN A 191 -5.86 -4.99 -7.89
CA ASN A 191 -4.44 -4.85 -7.63
C ASN A 191 -4.10 -4.76 -6.14
N THR A 192 -2.85 -5.06 -5.81
CA THR A 192 -2.20 -4.61 -4.59
C THR A 192 -1.75 -3.18 -4.81
N VAL A 193 -2.25 -2.26 -4.01
CA VAL A 193 -2.02 -0.82 -4.18
C VAL A 193 -0.98 -0.33 -3.18
N VAL A 194 0.03 0.35 -3.66
CA VAL A 194 1.07 1.00 -2.85
C VAL A 194 0.94 2.50 -3.01
N ILE A 195 0.50 3.15 -1.96
CA ILE A 195 0.37 4.61 -1.88
C ILE A 195 1.72 5.17 -1.47
N ILE A 196 2.32 6.01 -2.31
CA ILE A 196 3.65 6.57 -2.10
C ILE A 196 3.69 8.05 -2.48
N GLY A 197 4.40 8.87 -1.69
CA GLY A 197 4.49 10.30 -1.96
C GLY A 197 3.31 11.13 -1.47
N TYR A 198 2.46 10.56 -0.62
CA TYR A 198 1.36 11.26 0.07
C TYR A 198 1.66 11.49 1.55
N SER A 199 0.91 12.38 2.16
CA SER A 199 0.77 12.47 3.61
C SER A 199 -0.43 11.66 4.08
N LEU A 200 -0.32 10.97 5.22
CA LEU A 200 -1.47 10.31 5.87
C LEU A 200 -2.59 11.31 6.24
N SER A 201 -2.27 12.59 6.39
CA SER A 201 -3.25 13.66 6.64
C SER A 201 -3.99 14.12 5.38
N ASP A 202 -3.60 13.68 4.18
CA ASP A 202 -4.20 14.13 2.91
C ASP A 202 -5.69 13.75 2.84
N THR A 203 -6.53 14.79 2.76
CA THR A 203 -8.00 14.65 2.78
C THR A 203 -8.53 14.06 1.47
N ASN A 204 -7.91 14.40 0.35
CA ASN A 204 -8.30 13.89 -0.96
C ASN A 204 -8.01 12.40 -1.07
N LEU A 205 -6.83 11.97 -0.59
CA LEU A 205 -6.49 10.56 -0.50
C LEU A 205 -7.49 9.78 0.37
N LYS A 206 -7.85 10.33 1.53
CA LYS A 206 -8.84 9.69 2.43
C LYS A 206 -10.21 9.55 1.76
N ARG A 207 -10.66 10.55 0.99
CA ARG A 207 -11.91 10.45 0.20
C ARG A 207 -11.85 9.33 -0.82
N ILE A 208 -10.83 9.30 -1.66
CA ILE A 208 -10.64 8.28 -2.68
C ILE A 208 -10.69 6.88 -2.07
N ILE A 209 -10.01 6.68 -0.94
CA ILE A 209 -9.98 5.39 -0.25
C ILE A 209 -11.33 5.07 0.39
N ASN A 210 -12.03 6.06 0.93
CA ASN A 210 -13.35 5.85 1.54
C ASN A 210 -14.41 5.47 0.49
N ASP A 211 -14.39 6.09 -0.66
CA ASP A 211 -15.25 5.72 -1.79
C ASP A 211 -14.97 4.28 -2.23
N TYR A 212 -13.68 3.90 -2.33
CA TYR A 212 -13.28 2.52 -2.56
C TYR A 212 -13.85 1.57 -1.50
N LYS A 213 -13.75 1.90 -0.22
CA LYS A 213 -14.22 1.05 0.88
C LYS A 213 -15.73 0.83 0.84
N SER A 214 -16.50 1.83 0.44
CA SER A 214 -17.97 1.72 0.35
C SER A 214 -18.41 0.65 -0.66
N PHE A 215 -17.65 0.46 -1.74
CA PHE A 215 -17.85 -0.63 -2.70
C PHE A 215 -17.28 -1.97 -2.22
N ALA A 216 -16.23 -1.92 -1.38
CA ALA A 216 -15.48 -3.09 -0.93
C ALA A 216 -16.09 -3.83 0.26
N ASN A 217 -17.12 -3.29 0.91
CA ASN A 217 -17.64 -3.74 2.20
C ASN A 217 -18.03 -5.22 2.32
N ASN A 218 -18.09 -5.98 1.23
CA ASN A 218 -18.50 -7.38 1.25
C ASN A 218 -17.47 -8.40 0.72
N HIS A 219 -16.35 -8.00 0.10
CA HIS A 219 -15.53 -8.95 -0.66
C HIS A 219 -14.02 -8.78 -0.56
N VAL A 220 -13.48 -7.98 0.34
CA VAL A 220 -12.04 -7.70 0.33
C VAL A 220 -11.25 -8.84 0.95
N ILE A 221 -10.45 -9.46 0.11
CA ILE A 221 -9.22 -10.18 0.46
C ILE A 221 -8.41 -9.23 1.35
N GLY A 222 -7.89 -9.68 2.45
CA GLY A 222 -7.15 -8.90 3.44
C GLY A 222 -6.45 -7.68 2.85
N SER A 223 -6.30 -6.62 3.58
CA SER A 223 -5.89 -5.30 3.10
C SER A 223 -4.81 -5.35 2.00
N ASN A 224 -5.20 -5.07 0.77
CA ASN A 224 -4.29 -4.93 -0.37
C ASN A 224 -3.74 -3.50 -0.51
N LEU A 225 -4.02 -2.64 0.47
CA LEU A 225 -3.59 -1.25 0.49
C LEU A 225 -2.38 -1.09 1.39
N PHE A 226 -1.29 -0.59 0.84
CA PHE A 226 -0.07 -0.25 1.57
C PHE A 226 0.17 1.26 1.46
N PHE A 227 0.61 1.86 2.54
CA PHE A 227 1.06 3.25 2.57
C PHE A 227 2.54 3.31 2.93
N VAL A 228 3.35 3.89 2.07
CA VAL A 228 4.80 4.06 2.32
C VAL A 228 5.02 5.45 2.91
N SER A 229 5.58 5.48 4.12
CA SER A 229 5.91 6.70 4.87
C SER A 229 7.42 6.84 5.03
N ARG A 230 7.93 8.04 4.74
CA ARG A 230 9.30 8.41 5.04
C ARG A 230 9.58 8.48 6.55
N LYS A 231 8.62 8.99 7.31
CA LYS A 231 8.70 9.12 8.76
C LYS A 231 8.18 7.87 9.44
N ASN A 232 8.72 7.57 10.62
CA ASN A 232 8.11 6.58 11.49
C ASN A 232 6.71 7.05 11.90
N VAL A 233 5.76 6.13 11.91
CA VAL A 233 4.35 6.38 12.22
C VAL A 233 4.03 5.71 13.54
N ASP A 234 3.36 6.44 14.43
CA ASP A 234 2.90 5.92 15.71
C ASP A 234 1.95 4.71 15.51
N GLN A 235 2.03 3.73 16.44
CA GLN A 235 1.23 2.51 16.35
C GLN A 235 -0.28 2.77 16.41
N ILE A 236 -0.71 3.74 17.21
CA ILE A 236 -2.13 4.13 17.31
C ILE A 236 -2.63 4.63 15.94
N VAL A 237 -1.80 5.38 15.23
CA VAL A 237 -2.11 5.87 13.89
C VAL A 237 -2.15 4.71 12.88
N LYS A 238 -1.22 3.76 12.94
CA LYS A 238 -1.24 2.54 12.11
C LYS A 238 -2.52 1.73 12.34
N ASP A 239 -2.89 1.51 13.59
CA ASP A 239 -4.11 0.80 13.98
C ASP A 239 -5.37 1.51 13.46
N PHE A 240 -5.43 2.84 13.57
CA PHE A 240 -6.52 3.64 13.00
C PHE A 240 -6.64 3.46 11.48
N TYR A 241 -5.53 3.59 10.74
CA TYR A 241 -5.56 3.44 9.29
C TYR A 241 -5.90 2.02 8.84
N PHE A 242 -5.40 1.01 9.56
CA PHE A 242 -5.76 -0.37 9.29
C PHE A 242 -7.26 -0.62 9.53
N HIS A 243 -7.78 -0.23 10.70
CA HIS A 243 -9.18 -0.45 11.07
C HIS A 243 -10.15 0.35 10.18
N SER A 244 -9.85 1.64 9.97
CA SER A 244 -10.75 2.55 9.25
C SER A 244 -10.70 2.39 7.74
N PHE A 245 -9.52 2.10 7.17
CA PHE A 245 -9.30 2.11 5.72
C PHE A 245 -8.71 0.81 5.18
N GLY A 246 -8.35 -0.15 6.01
CA GLY A 246 -7.66 -1.37 5.60
C GLY A 246 -6.22 -1.11 5.12
N ILE A 247 -5.61 0.02 5.48
CA ILE A 247 -4.27 0.41 5.03
C ILE A 247 -3.22 -0.15 5.98
N ARG A 248 -2.24 -0.85 5.44
CA ARG A 248 -1.03 -1.30 6.14
C ARG A 248 0.11 -0.30 5.89
N VAL A 249 0.63 0.30 6.96
CA VAL A 249 1.68 1.31 6.86
C VAL A 249 3.06 0.65 6.88
N VAL A 250 3.87 0.97 5.88
CA VAL A 250 5.30 0.62 5.76
C VAL A 250 6.06 1.93 5.95
N ASP A 251 6.68 2.12 7.09
CA ASP A 251 7.28 3.39 7.49
C ASP A 251 8.80 3.37 7.61
N GLY A 252 9.40 4.57 7.78
CA GLY A 252 10.84 4.75 7.87
C GLY A 252 11.59 4.46 6.57
N LEU A 253 10.96 4.67 5.39
CA LEU A 253 11.58 4.41 4.09
C LEU A 253 11.44 5.61 3.14
N GLU A 254 12.55 6.12 2.66
CA GLU A 254 12.60 7.01 1.50
C GLU A 254 12.21 6.23 0.22
N VAL A 255 11.83 6.97 -0.84
CA VAL A 255 11.37 6.36 -2.10
C VAL A 255 12.43 5.42 -2.70
N GLY A 256 13.69 5.87 -2.79
CA GLY A 256 14.79 5.05 -3.32
C GLY A 256 15.02 3.77 -2.50
N GLU A 257 15.01 3.86 -1.18
CA GLU A 257 15.17 2.70 -0.28
C GLU A 257 14.00 1.70 -0.42
N PHE A 258 12.78 2.22 -0.56
CA PHE A 258 11.62 1.37 -0.81
C PHE A 258 11.78 0.56 -2.10
N PHE A 259 12.17 1.21 -3.21
CA PHE A 259 12.36 0.52 -4.49
C PHE A 259 13.57 -0.42 -4.47
N THR A 260 14.65 -0.10 -3.77
CA THR A 260 15.80 -1.01 -3.57
C THR A 260 15.37 -2.31 -2.89
N LYS A 261 14.58 -2.21 -1.80
CA LYS A 261 14.03 -3.38 -1.10
C LYS A 261 13.02 -4.14 -1.97
N LEU A 262 12.21 -3.41 -2.73
CA LEU A 262 11.19 -3.98 -3.62
C LEU A 262 11.84 -4.76 -4.76
N ASN A 263 12.85 -4.22 -5.45
CA ASN A 263 13.58 -4.88 -6.53
C ASN A 263 14.19 -6.21 -6.06
N ARG A 264 14.87 -6.19 -4.91
CA ARG A 264 15.44 -7.42 -4.33
C ARG A 264 14.36 -8.48 -4.08
N SER A 265 13.23 -8.09 -3.50
CA SER A 265 12.14 -9.02 -3.18
C SER A 265 11.40 -9.49 -4.43
N ALA A 266 11.21 -8.61 -5.43
CA ALA A 266 10.49 -8.92 -6.66
C ALA A 266 11.24 -9.90 -7.55
N ARG A 267 12.58 -9.82 -7.63
CA ARG A 267 13.41 -10.82 -8.31
C ARG A 267 13.25 -12.23 -7.72
N LEU A 268 13.12 -12.33 -6.40
CA LEU A 268 12.84 -13.60 -5.73
C LEU A 268 11.40 -14.07 -6.00
N ALA A 269 10.43 -13.16 -5.90
CA ALA A 269 9.03 -13.45 -6.14
C ALA A 269 8.77 -13.95 -7.58
N SER A 270 9.42 -13.35 -8.59
CA SER A 270 9.29 -13.74 -10.00
C SER A 270 9.70 -15.19 -10.26
N LYS A 271 10.75 -15.67 -9.57
CA LYS A 271 11.22 -17.05 -9.71
C LYS A 271 10.23 -18.10 -9.20
N ILE A 272 9.36 -17.74 -8.27
CA ILE A 272 8.46 -18.69 -7.60
C ILE A 272 6.99 -18.49 -7.96
N ALA A 273 6.62 -17.36 -8.56
CA ALA A 273 5.23 -16.96 -8.77
C ALA A 273 4.44 -17.98 -9.61
N GLU A 274 4.95 -18.39 -10.76
CA GLU A 274 4.25 -19.32 -11.66
C GLU A 274 3.93 -20.66 -10.99
N GLN A 275 4.92 -21.24 -10.31
CA GLN A 275 4.76 -22.52 -9.62
C GLN A 275 3.76 -22.39 -8.45
N SER A 276 3.83 -21.28 -7.71
CA SER A 276 2.93 -21.02 -6.58
C SER A 276 1.48 -20.84 -7.04
N LEU A 277 1.24 -20.11 -8.13
CA LEU A 277 -0.07 -19.92 -8.73
C LEU A 277 -0.69 -21.24 -9.21
N LYS A 278 0.11 -22.10 -9.83
CA LYS A 278 -0.35 -23.44 -10.25
C LYS A 278 -0.68 -24.34 -9.06
N SER A 279 0.15 -24.30 -8.02
CA SER A 279 -0.05 -25.10 -6.81
C SER A 279 -1.31 -24.70 -6.08
N ILE A 280 -1.59 -23.39 -5.90
CA ILE A 280 -2.77 -22.92 -5.18
C ILE A 280 -4.07 -23.25 -5.94
N SER A 281 -4.10 -23.11 -7.27
CA SER A 281 -5.25 -23.53 -8.08
C SER A 281 -5.56 -25.00 -7.88
N ASN A 282 -4.55 -25.87 -7.94
CA ASN A 282 -4.74 -27.31 -7.73
C ASN A 282 -5.29 -27.65 -6.34
N VAL A 283 -4.90 -26.92 -5.31
CA VAL A 283 -5.37 -27.18 -3.93
C VAL A 283 -6.79 -26.65 -3.73
N ILE A 284 -7.08 -25.44 -4.21
CA ILE A 284 -8.39 -24.83 -4.01
C ILE A 284 -9.47 -25.50 -4.90
N GLU A 285 -9.20 -25.69 -6.19
CA GLU A 285 -10.17 -26.18 -7.18
C GLU A 285 -10.31 -27.69 -7.13
N ASN A 286 -9.20 -28.42 -7.06
CA ASN A 286 -9.17 -29.89 -7.14
C ASN A 286 -9.18 -30.58 -5.78
N LYS A 287 -9.33 -29.85 -4.67
CA LYS A 287 -9.31 -30.35 -3.29
C LYS A 287 -8.05 -31.15 -2.93
N ASN A 288 -6.97 -30.93 -3.62
CA ASN A 288 -5.67 -31.50 -3.26
C ASN A 288 -5.15 -30.89 -1.95
N ARG A 289 -4.16 -31.55 -1.36
CA ARG A 289 -3.49 -31.03 -0.15
C ARG A 289 -2.02 -30.72 -0.44
N PHE A 290 -1.48 -29.74 0.22
CA PHE A 290 -0.04 -29.49 0.18
C PHE A 290 0.72 -30.62 0.90
N LYS A 291 1.88 -30.98 0.38
CA LYS A 291 2.74 -31.98 1.03
C LYS A 291 3.40 -31.41 2.30
N ASP A 292 3.69 -32.26 3.28
CA ASP A 292 4.41 -31.87 4.51
C ASP A 292 5.75 -31.21 4.21
N THR A 293 6.49 -31.72 3.22
CA THR A 293 7.76 -31.13 2.79
C THR A 293 7.62 -29.68 2.33
N TYR A 294 6.50 -29.32 1.71
CA TYR A 294 6.22 -27.95 1.33
C TYR A 294 5.84 -27.09 2.54
N ILE A 295 4.97 -27.56 3.42
CA ILE A 295 4.52 -26.83 4.61
C ILE A 295 5.68 -26.58 5.59
N LYS A 296 6.70 -27.43 5.62
CA LYS A 296 7.90 -27.23 6.45
C LYS A 296 8.75 -26.04 6.02
N LEU A 297 8.68 -25.60 4.76
CA LEU A 297 9.41 -24.43 4.29
C LEU A 297 8.93 -23.17 5.02
N GLU A 298 9.86 -22.27 5.35
CA GLU A 298 9.59 -21.00 6.02
C GLU A 298 8.60 -20.14 5.24
N ASP A 299 8.83 -19.99 3.94
CA ASP A 299 8.10 -19.08 3.07
C ASP A 299 6.85 -19.67 2.42
N SER A 300 6.55 -20.95 2.64
CA SER A 300 5.42 -21.63 1.98
C SER A 300 4.07 -20.96 2.26
N PHE A 301 3.83 -20.53 3.50
CA PHE A 301 2.61 -19.83 3.88
C PHE A 301 2.48 -18.48 3.18
N PHE A 302 3.55 -17.71 3.15
CA PHE A 302 3.57 -16.41 2.48
C PHE A 302 3.31 -16.55 0.97
N ARG A 303 3.87 -17.59 0.35
CA ARG A 303 3.62 -17.92 -1.08
C ARG A 303 2.16 -18.23 -1.33
N VAL A 304 1.53 -19.02 -0.46
CA VAL A 304 0.09 -19.36 -0.57
C VAL A 304 -0.74 -18.09 -0.42
N ILE A 305 -0.55 -17.33 0.67
CA ILE A 305 -1.32 -16.11 0.93
C ILE A 305 -1.19 -15.10 -0.22
N ALA A 306 0.03 -14.85 -0.71
CA ALA A 306 0.26 -13.91 -1.80
C ALA A 306 -0.32 -14.38 -3.15
N SER A 307 -0.48 -15.68 -3.35
CA SER A 307 -1.06 -16.26 -4.58
C SER A 307 -2.59 -16.15 -4.63
N LEU A 308 -3.27 -16.08 -3.49
CA LEU A 308 -4.73 -16.03 -3.43
C LEU A 308 -5.32 -14.86 -4.23
N PRO A 309 -4.88 -13.61 -4.02
CA PRO A 309 -5.38 -12.47 -4.79
C PRO A 309 -5.14 -12.61 -6.29
N ALA A 310 -3.98 -13.15 -6.68
CA ALA A 310 -3.64 -13.33 -8.09
C ALA A 310 -4.54 -14.35 -8.81
N LYS A 311 -5.24 -15.18 -8.05
CA LYS A 311 -6.25 -16.14 -8.55
C LYS A 311 -7.69 -15.73 -8.23
N GLY A 312 -7.89 -14.54 -7.68
CA GLY A 312 -9.24 -14.05 -7.34
C GLY A 312 -9.86 -14.71 -6.10
N TYR A 313 -9.08 -15.41 -5.26
CA TYR A 313 -9.59 -16.02 -4.05
C TYR A 313 -9.55 -15.06 -2.86
N SER A 314 -10.66 -14.97 -2.14
CA SER A 314 -10.76 -14.23 -0.87
C SER A 314 -10.28 -15.09 0.31
N LEU A 315 -9.66 -14.44 1.31
CA LEU A 315 -9.36 -15.08 2.60
C LEU A 315 -10.63 -15.57 3.35
N LYS A 316 -11.81 -15.03 3.00
CA LYS A 316 -13.10 -15.46 3.54
C LYS A 316 -13.72 -16.65 2.77
N HIS A 317 -13.13 -17.06 1.63
CA HIS A 317 -13.63 -18.21 0.87
C HIS A 317 -13.50 -19.49 1.70
N PRO A 318 -14.57 -20.29 1.88
CA PRO A 318 -14.57 -21.44 2.80
C PRO A 318 -13.38 -22.40 2.57
N ARG A 319 -13.08 -22.70 1.32
CA ARG A 319 -11.96 -23.59 0.98
C ARG A 319 -10.59 -22.98 1.30
N VAL A 320 -10.44 -21.66 1.17
CA VAL A 320 -9.21 -20.97 1.57
C VAL A 320 -9.03 -21.02 3.07
N VAL A 321 -10.08 -20.77 3.82
CA VAL A 321 -10.08 -20.85 5.29
C VAL A 321 -9.70 -22.28 5.75
N GLU A 322 -10.25 -23.31 5.14
CA GLU A 322 -9.91 -24.72 5.40
C GLU A 322 -8.42 -25.00 5.13
N VAL A 323 -7.89 -24.52 4.00
CA VAL A 323 -6.46 -24.68 3.65
C VAL A 323 -5.56 -23.95 4.66
N ILE A 324 -5.92 -22.74 5.09
CA ILE A 324 -5.17 -22.00 6.11
C ILE A 324 -5.19 -22.76 7.45
N GLY A 325 -6.34 -23.29 7.83
CA GLY A 325 -6.47 -24.15 9.03
C GLY A 325 -5.56 -25.36 8.96
N ASP A 326 -5.57 -26.12 7.84
CA ASP A 326 -4.69 -27.27 7.62
C ASP A 326 -3.20 -26.89 7.72
N PHE A 327 -2.82 -25.72 7.19
CA PHE A 327 -1.45 -25.20 7.33
C PHE A 327 -1.07 -24.96 8.79
N LEU A 328 -1.91 -24.27 9.53
CA LEU A 328 -1.64 -23.94 10.94
C LEU A 328 -1.58 -25.17 11.83
N GLU A 329 -2.54 -26.10 11.70
CA GLU A 329 -2.55 -27.34 12.46
C GLU A 329 -1.30 -28.18 12.22
N ARG A 330 -0.98 -28.44 10.95
CA ARG A 330 0.18 -29.24 10.60
C ARG A 330 1.50 -28.56 10.97
N LYS A 331 1.59 -27.22 10.82
CA LYS A 331 2.77 -26.47 11.25
C LYS A 331 2.95 -26.53 12.76
N LYS A 332 1.86 -26.37 13.52
CA LYS A 332 1.85 -26.58 14.97
C LYS A 332 2.34 -27.98 15.34
N ASP A 333 1.84 -29.02 14.69
CA ASP A 333 2.21 -30.41 14.94
C ASP A 333 3.68 -30.70 14.64
N PHE A 334 4.26 -30.02 13.63
CA PHE A 334 5.71 -30.13 13.38
C PHE A 334 6.53 -29.58 14.56
N THR A 335 6.04 -28.61 15.32
CA THR A 335 6.73 -28.11 16.50
C THR A 335 6.70 -29.09 17.69
N LEU A 336 5.90 -30.17 17.62
CA LEU A 336 5.85 -31.22 18.64
C LEU A 336 6.87 -32.32 18.39
N LYS A 337 7.48 -32.37 17.20
CA LYS A 337 8.44 -33.41 16.82
C LYS A 337 9.83 -33.06 17.32
N ASP A 338 10.53 -34.04 17.86
CA ASP A 338 11.92 -33.88 18.27
C ASP A 338 12.81 -33.49 17.08
N GLY A 339 13.70 -32.51 17.29
CA GLY A 339 14.63 -32.02 16.27
C GLY A 339 14.03 -31.07 15.24
N ALA A 340 12.75 -30.74 15.29
CA ALA A 340 12.09 -29.81 14.36
C ALA A 340 12.05 -28.36 14.88
N TRP A 341 13.11 -27.90 15.51
CA TRP A 341 13.18 -26.60 16.19
C TRP A 341 13.04 -25.40 15.27
N GLU A 342 13.44 -25.50 14.01
CA GLU A 342 13.22 -24.47 12.97
C GLU A 342 11.75 -24.15 12.69
N GLN A 343 10.85 -25.05 13.10
CA GLN A 343 9.42 -24.80 12.94
C GLN A 343 8.87 -23.79 13.96
N TYR A 344 9.63 -23.42 15.00
CA TYR A 344 9.17 -22.50 16.05
C TYR A 344 9.10 -21.05 15.54
N ASP A 345 10.15 -20.58 14.90
CA ASP A 345 10.17 -19.23 14.31
C ASP A 345 9.30 -19.14 13.05
N HIS A 346 9.25 -20.19 12.22
CA HIS A 346 8.33 -20.26 11.10
C HIS A 346 6.87 -20.10 11.56
N LEU A 347 6.44 -20.83 12.60
CA LEU A 347 5.08 -20.74 13.12
C LEU A 347 4.79 -19.34 13.67
N ALA A 348 5.71 -18.75 14.44
CA ALA A 348 5.57 -17.38 14.94
C ALA A 348 5.38 -16.37 13.81
N SER A 349 6.23 -16.43 12.78
CA SER A 349 6.17 -15.56 11.61
C SER A 349 4.83 -15.67 10.86
N TRP A 350 4.31 -16.88 10.67
CA TRP A 350 3.02 -17.12 10.00
C TRP A 350 1.84 -16.58 10.79
N LEU A 351 1.82 -16.78 12.11
CA LEU A 351 0.74 -16.31 12.98
C LEU A 351 0.69 -14.79 13.07
N ILE A 352 1.85 -14.16 13.20
CA ILE A 352 1.97 -12.71 13.19
C ILE A 352 1.45 -12.17 11.86
N HIS A 353 1.93 -12.71 10.73
CA HIS A 353 1.49 -12.29 9.41
C HIS A 353 -0.02 -12.45 9.22
N LEU A 354 -0.60 -13.61 9.56
CA LEU A 354 -2.03 -13.84 9.46
C LEU A 354 -2.83 -12.84 10.31
N GLY A 355 -2.35 -12.54 11.52
CA GLY A 355 -2.95 -11.54 12.40
C GLY A 355 -2.93 -10.11 11.86
N THR A 356 -2.07 -9.81 10.87
CA THR A 356 -2.04 -8.52 10.17
C THR A 356 -3.01 -8.42 9.00
N LEU A 357 -3.53 -9.55 8.49
CA LEU A 357 -4.27 -9.58 7.23
C LEU A 357 -5.77 -9.34 7.40
N PHE A 358 -6.38 -9.93 8.42
CA PHE A 358 -7.81 -9.81 8.65
C PHE A 358 -8.18 -10.08 10.12
N ASP A 359 -9.40 -9.72 10.48
CA ASP A 359 -9.96 -9.99 11.80
C ASP A 359 -10.31 -11.48 11.95
N VAL A 360 -9.49 -12.20 12.72
CA VAL A 360 -9.63 -13.64 12.94
C VAL A 360 -10.81 -13.97 13.88
N ARG A 361 -11.28 -13.00 14.69
CA ARG A 361 -12.32 -13.22 15.72
C ARG A 361 -13.61 -13.84 15.19
N HIS A 362 -13.96 -13.52 13.97
CA HIS A 362 -15.20 -13.98 13.31
C HIS A 362 -14.96 -15.07 12.25
N SER A 363 -13.76 -15.66 12.24
CA SER A 363 -13.39 -16.73 11.31
C SER A 363 -13.54 -18.11 11.95
N THR A 364 -13.86 -19.12 11.15
CA THR A 364 -13.90 -20.53 11.57
C THR A 364 -12.53 -21.08 11.98
N ILE A 365 -11.43 -20.39 11.68
CA ILE A 365 -10.08 -20.77 12.13
C ILE A 365 -9.68 -20.12 13.46
N LYS A 366 -10.58 -19.39 14.14
CA LYS A 366 -10.27 -18.68 15.38
C LYS A 366 -9.58 -19.60 16.41
N ASP A 367 -10.20 -20.73 16.70
CA ASP A 367 -9.71 -21.64 17.74
C ASP A 367 -8.38 -22.31 17.32
N ILE A 368 -8.25 -22.70 16.04
CA ILE A 368 -7.00 -23.23 15.47
C ILE A 368 -5.89 -22.20 15.57
N TYR A 369 -6.20 -20.95 15.24
CA TYR A 369 -5.26 -19.84 15.31
C TYR A 369 -4.79 -19.57 16.74
N LEU A 370 -5.71 -19.49 17.71
CA LEU A 370 -5.40 -19.23 19.10
C LEU A 370 -4.57 -20.37 19.72
N GLU A 371 -4.90 -21.62 19.42
CA GLU A 371 -4.13 -22.77 19.89
C GLU A 371 -2.72 -22.80 19.27
N ALA A 372 -2.59 -22.44 18.01
CA ALA A 372 -1.28 -22.30 17.37
C ALA A 372 -0.45 -21.15 17.97
N VAL A 373 -1.10 -20.01 18.31
CA VAL A 373 -0.47 -18.89 19.03
C VAL A 373 0.01 -19.35 20.41
N ARG A 374 -0.86 -20.02 21.19
CA ARG A 374 -0.50 -20.59 22.49
C ARG A 374 0.73 -21.50 22.38
N ARG A 375 0.73 -22.41 21.40
CA ARG A 375 1.86 -23.32 21.17
C ARG A 375 3.13 -22.56 20.80
N SER A 376 3.04 -21.60 19.90
CA SER A 376 4.19 -20.78 19.48
C SER A 376 4.79 -20.01 20.65
N MET A 377 3.95 -19.36 21.47
CA MET A 377 4.38 -18.59 22.63
C MET A 377 4.91 -19.48 23.77
N ALA A 378 4.42 -20.70 23.91
CA ALA A 378 4.95 -21.66 24.88
C ALA A 378 6.34 -22.21 24.52
N THR A 379 6.73 -22.15 23.25
CA THR A 379 8.04 -22.64 22.76
C THR A 379 9.10 -21.57 22.64
N MET A 380 8.72 -20.30 22.70
CA MET A 380 9.67 -19.19 22.65
C MET A 380 10.41 -18.99 24.00
N SER A 381 11.58 -18.38 23.96
CA SER A 381 12.36 -18.08 25.16
C SER A 381 13.27 -16.88 24.99
N LYS A 382 13.15 -15.92 25.89
CA LYS A 382 14.02 -14.76 26.01
C LYS A 382 15.41 -15.12 26.56
N GLU A 383 15.46 -16.10 27.46
CA GLU A 383 16.68 -16.47 28.19
C GLU A 383 17.70 -17.22 27.33
N LYS A 384 17.24 -18.01 26.38
CA LYS A 384 18.12 -18.86 25.56
C LYS A 384 19.11 -18.08 24.69
N ARG A 385 18.83 -16.81 24.36
CA ARG A 385 19.65 -15.86 23.58
C ARG A 385 20.21 -16.38 22.25
N LEU A 386 20.01 -17.64 21.90
CA LEU A 386 20.42 -18.31 20.66
C LEU A 386 19.39 -19.38 20.28
N GLY A 387 19.33 -19.72 18.97
CA GLY A 387 18.46 -20.77 18.45
C GLY A 387 17.02 -20.32 18.15
N TYR A 388 16.24 -21.27 17.68
CA TYR A 388 14.90 -21.00 17.11
C TYR A 388 13.86 -20.52 18.13
N SER A 389 13.95 -20.97 19.40
CA SER A 389 13.07 -20.45 20.47
C SER A 389 13.31 -18.96 20.74
N TRP A 390 14.55 -18.51 20.71
CA TRP A 390 14.89 -17.10 20.85
C TRP A 390 14.51 -16.30 19.60
N GLN A 391 14.67 -16.87 18.41
CA GLN A 391 14.20 -16.22 17.18
C GLN A 391 12.68 -16.05 17.18
N ALA A 392 11.92 -17.07 17.59
CA ALA A 392 10.48 -16.97 17.78
C ALA A 392 10.11 -15.87 18.78
N TYR A 393 10.84 -15.75 19.91
CA TYR A 393 10.63 -14.65 20.85
C TYR A 393 10.86 -13.28 20.22
N LYS A 394 11.96 -13.09 19.47
CA LYS A 394 12.24 -11.84 18.79
C LYS A 394 11.18 -11.48 17.76
N LEU A 395 10.69 -12.45 16.99
CA LEU A 395 9.62 -12.26 16.03
C LEU A 395 8.35 -11.78 16.71
N TRP A 396 7.93 -12.44 17.80
CA TRP A 396 6.75 -12.01 18.54
C TRP A 396 6.93 -10.61 19.13
N LEU A 397 8.10 -10.31 19.70
CA LEU A 397 8.38 -9.00 20.29
C LEU A 397 8.32 -7.88 19.23
N SER A 398 8.96 -8.09 18.08
CA SER A 398 9.01 -7.08 17.02
C SER A 398 7.74 -7.03 16.16
N GLY A 399 7.03 -8.16 16.04
CA GLY A 399 5.85 -8.29 15.20
C GLY A 399 4.53 -8.03 15.93
N TRP A 400 4.52 -8.00 17.26
CA TRP A 400 3.30 -7.86 18.07
C TRP A 400 2.47 -6.64 17.66
N ALA A 401 3.12 -5.49 17.56
CA ALA A 401 2.49 -4.23 17.17
C ALA A 401 1.90 -4.24 15.74
N SER A 402 2.41 -5.08 14.85
CA SER A 402 1.88 -5.20 13.48
C SER A 402 0.56 -5.96 13.38
N ILE A 403 0.24 -6.79 14.37
CA ILE A 403 -1.04 -7.50 14.45
C ILE A 403 -2.16 -6.49 14.69
N SER A 404 -3.32 -6.68 14.06
CA SER A 404 -4.46 -5.77 14.25
C SER A 404 -4.86 -5.65 15.72
N ALA A 405 -5.31 -4.46 16.15
CA ALA A 405 -5.70 -4.21 17.55
C ALA A 405 -6.76 -5.22 18.03
N ALA A 406 -7.72 -5.58 17.16
CA ALA A 406 -8.75 -6.56 17.46
C ALA A 406 -8.20 -7.96 17.73
N ASN A 407 -7.25 -8.41 16.91
CA ASN A 407 -6.59 -9.70 17.09
C ASN A 407 -5.65 -9.69 18.31
N ARG A 408 -4.93 -8.58 18.57
CA ARG A 408 -4.11 -8.43 19.78
C ARG A 408 -4.95 -8.56 21.06
N ALA A 409 -6.12 -7.91 21.09
CA ALA A 409 -7.02 -8.02 22.25
C ALA A 409 -7.47 -9.46 22.48
N MET A 410 -7.89 -10.16 21.43
CA MET A 410 -8.29 -11.58 21.48
C MET A 410 -7.15 -12.50 21.94
N ILE A 411 -5.95 -12.31 21.39
CA ILE A 411 -4.76 -13.10 21.77
C ILE A 411 -4.40 -12.83 23.22
N ARG A 412 -4.41 -11.56 23.65
CA ARG A 412 -4.10 -11.17 25.04
C ARG A 412 -5.03 -11.87 26.03
N GLU A 413 -6.33 -11.79 25.81
CA GLU A 413 -7.33 -12.46 26.63
C GLU A 413 -7.03 -13.97 26.73
N TYR A 414 -6.90 -14.63 25.57
CA TYR A 414 -6.67 -16.08 25.52
C TYR A 414 -5.35 -16.52 26.21
N ILE A 415 -4.24 -15.81 25.95
CA ILE A 415 -2.92 -16.15 26.53
C ILE A 415 -2.89 -15.89 28.04
N SER A 416 -3.59 -14.85 28.52
CA SER A 416 -3.70 -14.57 29.95
C SER A 416 -4.47 -15.70 30.67
N ASP A 417 -5.58 -16.15 30.11
CA ASP A 417 -6.40 -17.23 30.69
C ASP A 417 -5.70 -18.59 30.70
N GLN A 418 -4.86 -18.87 29.72
CA GLN A 418 -4.13 -20.15 29.59
C GLN A 418 -2.84 -20.20 30.42
N ALA A 419 -2.51 -19.14 31.17
CA ALA A 419 -1.30 -19.06 32.01
C ALA A 419 -0.01 -19.46 31.23
N VAL A 420 0.10 -19.12 29.96
CA VAL A 420 1.31 -19.35 29.18
C VAL A 420 2.46 -18.55 29.76
N GLY A 421 3.70 -19.09 29.70
CA GLY A 421 4.87 -18.65 30.47
C GLY A 421 5.17 -17.14 30.46
N ALA A 422 6.03 -16.68 31.35
CA ALA A 422 6.32 -15.26 31.62
C ALA A 422 6.67 -14.45 30.36
N ASP A 423 7.43 -15.03 29.42
CA ASP A 423 7.81 -14.35 28.17
C ASP A 423 6.59 -14.04 27.28
N ALA A 424 5.58 -14.92 27.27
CA ALA A 424 4.32 -14.68 26.55
C ALA A 424 3.53 -13.53 27.19
N GLN A 425 3.43 -13.53 28.52
CA GLN A 425 2.75 -12.46 29.26
C GLN A 425 3.42 -11.10 29.03
N LEU A 426 4.74 -11.05 29.02
CA LEU A 426 5.48 -9.81 28.72
C LEU A 426 5.12 -9.25 27.33
N ILE A 427 4.99 -10.10 26.31
CA ILE A 427 4.67 -9.64 24.94
C ILE A 427 3.22 -9.17 24.86
N VAL A 428 2.25 -9.96 25.33
CA VAL A 428 0.82 -9.63 25.17
C VAL A 428 0.40 -8.42 26.01
N HIS A 429 1.15 -8.08 27.05
CA HIS A 429 0.93 -6.90 27.87
C HIS A 429 1.89 -5.74 27.56
N SER A 430 2.80 -5.89 26.58
CA SER A 430 3.63 -4.78 26.14
C SER A 430 2.75 -3.63 25.61
N ILE A 431 2.94 -2.45 26.19
CA ILE A 431 2.34 -1.20 25.71
C ILE A 431 3.27 -0.70 24.60
N ASN A 432 2.91 -0.95 23.35
CA ASN A 432 3.51 -0.32 22.19
C ASN A 432 2.42 0.35 21.37
#